data_4257dc81f06b473f6c9a2ebab8f1b0b9
#
_entry.id   4257dc81f06b473f6c9a2ebab8f1b0b9
#
_cell.length_a   1.000
_cell.length_b   1.000
_cell.length_c   1.000
_cell.angle_alpha   90.00
_cell.angle_beta   90.00
_cell.angle_gamma   90.00
#
_symmetry.space_group_name_H-M   'P 1'
#
loop_
_entity.id
_entity.type
_entity.pdbx_description
1 polymer ?
#
loop_
_entity_poly.entity_id
_entity_poly.type
_entity_poly.pdbx_seq_one_letter_code
_entity_poly.pdbx_strand_id
1 'polypeptide(L)'
;MRWALLGLLVWIFGAMAALANGEKSGEFDYYVLSLSWSPNWCAREGDARGSDQCDARHDHGWILHGLWPQYHQGWPSYCPTAKAPPSRAMTRQMEDIQGSSGLAWHQWKKHGTCSGLSAADYYALSRQAYDRIARPPVFRKLDKAVKLPARVVEDAFLDANPGLEPDMITVTCKHGYIEEVRVCLSRDLDPVPCGRDVIRDCTASDSLFDPIR
;
A
#
# COMPACT_ATOMS: atom_id res chain seq x y z
N MET A 1 -67.12 -19.04 33.80
CA MET A 1 -65.68 -19.13 34.03
C MET A 1 -65.02 -19.56 32.71
N ARG A 2 -64.36 -18.63 32.01
CA ARG A 2 -63.70 -18.84 30.71
C ARG A 2 -62.18 -18.75 30.93
N TRP A 3 -61.48 -19.82 30.76
CA TRP A 3 -60.02 -19.91 30.87
C TRP A 3 -59.42 -19.54 29.52
N ALA A 4 -58.68 -18.46 29.43
CA ALA A 4 -57.90 -18.06 28.29
C ALA A 4 -56.50 -18.69 28.41
N LEU A 5 -56.16 -19.59 27.52
CA LEU A 5 -54.80 -20.16 27.35
C LEU A 5 -53.99 -19.17 26.53
N LEU A 6 -53.02 -18.47 27.15
CA LEU A 6 -52.00 -17.66 26.47
C LEU A 6 -50.91 -18.63 25.98
N GLY A 7 -50.85 -18.85 24.68
CA GLY A 7 -49.75 -19.55 24.03
C GLY A 7 -48.52 -18.66 23.93
N LEU A 8 -47.43 -19.01 24.61
CA LEU A 8 -46.14 -18.36 24.55
C LEU A 8 -45.39 -18.86 23.29
N LEU A 9 -45.36 -18.06 22.23
CA LEU A 9 -44.53 -18.29 21.03
C LEU A 9 -43.08 -17.89 21.35
N VAL A 10 -42.24 -18.89 21.64
CA VAL A 10 -40.77 -18.68 21.77
C VAL A 10 -40.18 -18.64 20.38
N TRP A 11 -39.78 -17.44 19.94
CA TRP A 11 -38.98 -17.23 18.75
C TRP A 11 -37.53 -17.62 19.04
N ILE A 12 -37.12 -18.80 18.56
CA ILE A 12 -35.70 -19.18 18.57
C ILE A 12 -35.03 -18.45 17.42
N PHE A 13 -34.39 -17.31 17.70
CA PHE A 13 -33.44 -16.70 16.81
C PHE A 13 -32.19 -17.58 16.75
N GLY A 14 -32.13 -18.45 15.76
CA GLY A 14 -30.91 -19.14 15.39
C GLY A 14 -29.88 -18.09 14.91
N ALA A 15 -28.92 -17.70 15.76
CA ALA A 15 -27.76 -16.96 15.35
C ALA A 15 -26.97 -17.88 14.38
N MET A 16 -27.13 -17.67 13.07
CA MET A 16 -26.17 -18.17 12.09
C MET A 16 -24.86 -17.44 12.39
N ALA A 17 -23.95 -18.12 13.09
CA ALA A 17 -22.55 -17.72 13.10
C ALA A 17 -22.07 -17.78 11.63
N ALA A 18 -22.01 -16.64 10.97
CA ALA A 18 -21.25 -16.50 9.75
C ALA A 18 -19.82 -16.91 10.10
N LEU A 19 -19.43 -18.10 9.72
CA LEU A 19 -18.02 -18.48 9.67
C LEU A 19 -17.40 -17.50 8.69
N ALA A 20 -16.75 -16.46 9.21
CA ALA A 20 -15.82 -15.66 8.43
C ALA A 20 -14.75 -16.66 7.95
N ASN A 21 -14.89 -17.17 6.74
CA ASN A 21 -13.79 -17.81 6.05
C ASN A 21 -12.72 -16.75 5.98
N GLY A 22 -11.72 -16.85 6.88
CA GLY A 22 -10.58 -15.95 6.88
C GLY A 22 -9.97 -15.93 5.49
N GLU A 23 -9.55 -14.76 5.06
CA GLU A 23 -8.91 -14.56 3.77
C GLU A 23 -7.78 -15.55 3.60
N LYS A 24 -7.72 -16.22 2.45
CA LYS A 24 -6.76 -17.30 2.23
C LYS A 24 -5.48 -16.76 1.62
N SER A 25 -4.35 -17.17 2.18
CA SER A 25 -3.03 -16.87 1.64
C SER A 25 -2.88 -17.44 0.22
N GLY A 26 -2.45 -16.58 -0.72
CA GLY A 26 -2.27 -16.92 -2.13
C GLY A 26 -3.50 -16.75 -3.03
N GLU A 27 -4.66 -16.45 -2.45
CA GLU A 27 -5.89 -16.15 -3.20
C GLU A 27 -6.06 -14.63 -3.31
N PHE A 28 -5.74 -14.08 -4.47
CA PHE A 28 -5.90 -12.66 -4.82
C PHE A 28 -5.77 -12.50 -6.35
N ASP A 29 -6.18 -11.36 -6.88
CA ASP A 29 -6.25 -11.15 -8.33
C ASP A 29 -5.01 -10.47 -8.90
N TYR A 30 -4.50 -9.42 -8.24
CA TYR A 30 -3.39 -8.60 -8.69
C TYR A 30 -2.66 -7.95 -7.51
N TYR A 31 -1.59 -7.22 -7.75
CA TYR A 31 -0.86 -6.44 -6.75
C TYR A 31 -1.10 -4.94 -6.91
N VAL A 32 -1.11 -4.21 -5.81
CA VAL A 32 -0.87 -2.77 -5.78
C VAL A 32 0.54 -2.52 -5.27
N LEU A 33 1.39 -1.94 -6.11
CA LEU A 33 2.66 -1.36 -5.72
C LEU A 33 2.38 0.04 -5.17
N SER A 34 2.65 0.28 -3.89
CA SER A 34 2.51 1.59 -3.27
C SER A 34 3.88 2.23 -3.03
N LEU A 35 4.06 3.43 -3.56
CA LEU A 35 5.26 4.25 -3.40
C LEU A 35 4.91 5.49 -2.59
N SER A 36 5.56 5.71 -1.45
CA SER A 36 5.38 6.91 -0.63
C SER A 36 6.47 7.93 -0.90
N TRP A 37 6.10 9.22 -0.95
CA TRP A 37 7.08 10.30 -0.96
C TRP A 37 7.59 10.54 0.46
N SER A 38 8.81 10.06 0.74
CA SER A 38 9.40 10.08 2.08
C SER A 38 9.46 11.47 2.71
N PRO A 39 9.85 12.57 2.01
CA PRO A 39 9.90 13.90 2.61
C PRO A 39 8.54 14.35 3.18
N ASN A 40 7.44 14.14 2.45
CA ASN A 40 6.10 14.51 2.92
C ASN A 40 5.67 13.70 4.16
N TRP A 41 5.97 12.40 4.16
CA TRP A 41 5.69 11.56 5.33
C TRP A 41 6.50 12.01 6.54
N CYS A 42 7.78 12.35 6.33
CA CYS A 42 8.66 12.84 7.39
C CYS A 42 8.14 14.15 7.99
N ALA A 43 7.77 15.12 7.15
CA ALA A 43 7.23 16.39 7.62
C ALA A 43 5.93 16.23 8.42
N ARG A 44 5.10 15.27 8.06
CA ARG A 44 3.79 15.06 8.71
C ARG A 44 3.85 14.19 9.96
N GLU A 45 4.68 13.16 9.95
CA GLU A 45 4.62 12.09 10.95
C GLU A 45 6.00 11.62 11.41
N GLY A 46 6.95 11.47 10.47
CA GLY A 46 8.20 10.78 10.74
C GLY A 46 9.10 11.53 11.71
N ASP A 47 9.20 12.86 11.59
CA ASP A 47 10.01 13.71 12.47
C ASP A 47 9.51 13.66 13.90
N ALA A 48 8.21 13.79 14.09
CA ALA A 48 7.58 13.71 15.42
C ALA A 48 7.79 12.35 16.10
N ARG A 49 8.03 11.30 15.31
CA ARG A 49 8.31 9.94 15.77
C ARG A 49 9.80 9.64 15.95
N GLY A 50 10.68 10.56 15.54
CA GLY A 50 12.14 10.33 15.51
C GLY A 50 12.51 9.16 14.58
N SER A 51 11.82 9.06 13.43
CA SER A 51 12.03 7.95 12.50
C SER A 51 13.38 8.07 11.79
N ASP A 52 14.18 7.01 11.82
CA ASP A 52 15.47 6.94 11.12
C ASP A 52 15.33 7.15 9.60
N GLN A 53 14.19 6.79 9.01
CA GLN A 53 13.87 7.08 7.61
C GLN A 53 13.98 8.57 7.27
N CYS A 54 13.81 9.47 8.25
CA CYS A 54 13.80 10.92 8.05
C CYS A 54 15.17 11.58 8.23
N ASP A 55 16.20 10.80 8.56
CA ASP A 55 17.56 11.30 8.62
C ASP A 55 18.05 11.65 7.19
N ALA A 56 18.56 12.87 7.03
CA ALA A 56 19.01 13.39 5.74
C ALA A 56 20.13 12.56 5.07
N ARG A 57 20.88 11.75 5.86
CA ARG A 57 21.91 10.86 5.32
C ARG A 57 21.37 9.80 4.36
N HIS A 58 20.05 9.48 4.42
CA HIS A 58 19.45 8.45 3.58
C HIS A 58 19.00 8.96 2.22
N ASP A 59 18.83 10.28 2.02
CA ASP A 59 18.42 10.89 0.76
C ASP A 59 17.16 10.21 0.13
N HIS A 60 16.19 9.81 0.98
CA HIS A 60 15.01 9.11 0.54
C HIS A 60 14.04 10.01 -0.21
N GLY A 61 13.72 9.64 -1.46
CA GLY A 61 12.63 10.19 -2.25
C GLY A 61 11.40 9.27 -2.23
N TRP A 62 11.05 8.70 -3.40
CA TRP A 62 10.03 7.66 -3.50
C TRP A 62 10.55 6.35 -2.91
N ILE A 63 9.97 5.92 -1.81
CA ILE A 63 10.24 4.63 -1.17
C ILE A 63 9.11 3.65 -1.42
N LEU A 64 9.40 2.37 -1.34
CA LEU A 64 8.42 1.31 -1.35
C LEU A 64 7.64 1.31 -0.03
N HIS A 65 6.37 1.76 -0.05
CA HIS A 65 5.50 1.53 1.10
C HIS A 65 5.16 0.05 1.20
N GLY A 66 4.74 -0.58 0.09
CA GLY A 66 4.49 -2.01 0.05
C GLY A 66 4.04 -2.54 -1.30
N LEU A 67 4.01 -3.87 -1.42
CA LEU A 67 3.41 -4.61 -2.52
C LEU A 67 2.21 -5.39 -1.96
N TRP A 68 1.01 -4.96 -2.31
CA TRP A 68 -0.21 -5.41 -1.64
C TRP A 68 -1.06 -6.32 -2.53
N PRO A 69 -1.28 -7.58 -2.17
CA PRO A 69 -2.31 -8.40 -2.83
C PRO A 69 -3.68 -7.70 -2.77
N GLN A 70 -4.40 -7.73 -3.89
CA GLN A 70 -5.72 -7.11 -4.05
C GLN A 70 -6.70 -8.10 -4.70
N TYR A 71 -7.97 -7.95 -4.38
CA TYR A 71 -9.06 -8.49 -5.18
C TYR A 71 -9.53 -7.41 -6.18
N HIS A 72 -10.32 -7.79 -7.18
CA HIS A 72 -10.99 -6.80 -8.04
C HIS A 72 -11.91 -5.86 -7.23
N GLN A 73 -12.31 -6.29 -6.03
CA GLN A 73 -13.00 -5.47 -5.05
C GLN A 73 -12.51 -5.84 -3.64
N GLY A 74 -11.92 -4.89 -2.92
CA GLY A 74 -11.31 -5.10 -1.61
C GLY A 74 -9.93 -5.73 -1.66
N TRP A 75 -9.40 -6.08 -0.52
CA TRP A 75 -8.04 -6.62 -0.37
C TRP A 75 -7.95 -7.56 0.82
N PRO A 76 -7.13 -8.63 0.72
CA PRO A 76 -6.83 -9.50 1.85
C PRO A 76 -5.82 -8.83 2.79
N SER A 77 -5.93 -9.10 4.08
CA SER A 77 -4.97 -8.62 5.08
C SER A 77 -4.80 -9.60 6.23
N TYR A 78 -3.57 -9.69 6.76
CA TYR A 78 -3.24 -10.54 7.89
C TYR A 78 -3.65 -12.02 7.70
N CYS A 79 -3.47 -12.53 6.49
CA CYS A 79 -3.89 -13.90 6.15
C CYS A 79 -3.18 -14.94 7.02
N PRO A 80 -3.90 -15.97 7.49
CA PRO A 80 -3.28 -17.12 8.13
C PRO A 80 -2.29 -17.79 7.16
N THR A 81 -1.08 -18.06 7.64
CA THR A 81 -0.05 -18.74 6.84
C THR A 81 0.83 -19.61 7.72
N ALA A 82 1.26 -20.76 7.19
CA ALA A 82 2.28 -21.61 7.80
C ALA A 82 3.71 -21.17 7.44
N LYS A 83 3.87 -20.11 6.61
CA LYS A 83 5.20 -19.60 6.24
C LYS A 83 5.86 -18.93 7.44
N ALA A 84 7.15 -19.22 7.62
CA ALA A 84 7.93 -18.59 8.68
C ALA A 84 8.00 -17.06 8.48
N PRO A 85 7.93 -16.27 9.57
CA PRO A 85 8.11 -14.83 9.50
C PRO A 85 9.55 -14.47 9.06
N PRO A 86 9.78 -13.27 8.52
CA PRO A 86 11.11 -12.84 8.12
C PRO A 86 12.05 -12.72 9.32
N SER A 87 13.31 -13.02 9.10
CA SER A 87 14.36 -12.73 10.08
C SER A 87 14.63 -11.22 10.15
N ARG A 88 15.30 -10.78 11.23
CA ARG A 88 15.77 -9.39 11.34
C ARG A 88 16.75 -8.99 10.23
N ALA A 89 17.55 -9.94 9.73
CA ALA A 89 18.44 -9.69 8.60
C ALA A 89 17.67 -9.40 7.32
N MET A 90 16.61 -10.18 7.04
CA MET A 90 15.77 -9.97 5.86
C MET A 90 15.04 -8.61 5.89
N THR A 91 14.49 -8.20 7.03
CA THR A 91 13.84 -6.90 7.15
C THR A 91 14.82 -5.74 7.02
N ARG A 92 16.06 -5.86 7.55
CA ARG A 92 17.10 -4.85 7.35
C ARG A 92 17.53 -4.72 5.89
N GLN A 93 17.54 -5.81 5.13
CA GLN A 93 17.85 -5.76 3.70
C GLN A 93 16.84 -4.96 2.86
N MET A 94 15.67 -4.63 3.43
CA MET A 94 14.64 -3.82 2.77
C MET A 94 14.73 -2.33 3.14
N GLU A 95 15.58 -1.93 4.07
CA GLU A 95 15.67 -0.54 4.56
C GLU A 95 16.05 0.45 3.47
N ASP A 96 16.87 0.03 2.52
CA ASP A 96 17.30 0.85 1.37
C ASP A 96 16.16 1.32 0.49
N ILE A 97 15.11 0.52 0.34
CA ILE A 97 13.93 0.84 -0.48
C ILE A 97 12.66 1.13 0.33
N GLN A 98 12.57 0.66 1.59
CA GLN A 98 11.40 0.87 2.46
C GLN A 98 11.65 1.88 3.59
N GLY A 99 12.88 2.35 3.75
CA GLY A 99 13.24 3.34 4.77
C GLY A 99 13.37 2.79 6.19
N SER A 100 12.78 1.64 6.52
CA SER A 100 12.97 1.00 7.82
C SER A 100 12.64 -0.50 7.83
N SER A 101 13.36 -1.25 8.67
CA SER A 101 13.05 -2.67 8.94
C SER A 101 11.71 -2.87 9.62
N GLY A 102 11.25 -1.88 10.39
CA GLY A 102 9.93 -1.89 11.03
C GLY A 102 8.79 -1.85 10.00
N LEU A 103 8.93 -1.03 8.95
CA LEU A 103 7.99 -1.00 7.84
C LEU A 103 8.01 -2.34 7.09
N ALA A 104 9.20 -2.88 6.77
CA ALA A 104 9.32 -4.17 6.11
C ALA A 104 8.61 -5.29 6.88
N TRP A 105 8.79 -5.35 8.20
CA TRP A 105 8.09 -6.29 9.05
C TRP A 105 6.56 -6.10 9.01
N HIS A 106 6.09 -4.85 9.10
CA HIS A 106 4.67 -4.53 9.03
C HIS A 106 4.06 -4.97 7.71
N GLN A 107 4.74 -4.69 6.59
CA GLN A 107 4.28 -5.04 5.25
C GLN A 107 4.18 -6.56 5.05
N TRP A 108 5.16 -7.31 5.53
CA TRP A 108 5.05 -8.77 5.56
C TRP A 108 3.83 -9.23 6.36
N LYS A 109 3.71 -8.76 7.60
CA LYS A 109 2.65 -9.21 8.51
C LYS A 109 1.26 -8.92 7.95
N LYS A 110 1.05 -7.76 7.34
CA LYS A 110 -0.27 -7.32 6.87
C LYS A 110 -0.59 -7.83 5.47
N HIS A 111 0.37 -7.80 4.56
CA HIS A 111 0.17 -8.04 3.13
C HIS A 111 0.94 -9.26 2.62
N GLY A 112 2.19 -9.42 3.02
CA GLY A 112 3.04 -10.51 2.55
C GLY A 112 2.48 -11.89 2.91
N THR A 113 1.88 -12.03 4.09
CA THR A 113 1.20 -13.29 4.51
C THR A 113 0.07 -13.68 3.56
N CYS A 114 -0.52 -12.73 2.84
CA CYS A 114 -1.60 -12.96 1.88
C CYS A 114 -1.10 -13.32 0.48
N SER A 115 0.18 -13.12 0.18
CA SER A 115 0.75 -13.42 -1.14
C SER A 115 0.88 -14.90 -1.47
N GLY A 116 0.86 -15.78 -0.46
CA GLY A 116 1.16 -17.22 -0.60
C GLY A 116 2.66 -17.53 -0.67
N LEU A 117 3.51 -16.52 -0.75
CA LEU A 117 4.96 -16.65 -0.86
C LEU A 117 5.63 -16.87 0.50
N SER A 118 6.89 -17.28 0.51
CA SER A 118 7.75 -17.16 1.68
C SER A 118 8.11 -15.68 1.91
N ALA A 119 8.58 -15.31 3.12
CA ALA A 119 9.03 -13.95 3.39
C ALA A 119 10.18 -13.51 2.46
N ALA A 120 11.10 -14.43 2.15
CA ALA A 120 12.21 -14.16 1.23
C ALA A 120 11.69 -13.86 -0.19
N ASP A 121 10.79 -14.69 -0.70
CA ASP A 121 10.24 -14.54 -2.05
C ASP A 121 9.36 -13.29 -2.16
N TYR A 122 8.57 -12.98 -1.10
CA TYR A 122 7.78 -11.76 -1.06
C TYR A 122 8.64 -10.49 -1.11
N TYR A 123 9.75 -10.45 -0.35
CA TYR A 123 10.65 -9.31 -0.39
C TYR A 123 11.40 -9.22 -1.72
N ALA A 124 11.80 -10.35 -2.29
CA ALA A 124 12.41 -10.37 -3.62
C ALA A 124 11.43 -9.85 -4.69
N LEU A 125 10.17 -10.31 -4.67
CA LEU A 125 9.13 -9.83 -5.57
C LEU A 125 8.82 -8.34 -5.36
N SER A 126 8.77 -7.89 -4.10
CA SER A 126 8.54 -6.47 -3.76
C SER A 126 9.66 -5.58 -4.31
N ARG A 127 10.91 -6.03 -4.26
CA ARG A 127 12.05 -5.33 -4.85
C ARG A 127 11.96 -5.29 -6.37
N GLN A 128 11.62 -6.42 -7.01
CA GLN A 128 11.42 -6.48 -8.46
C GLN A 128 10.32 -5.51 -8.92
N ALA A 129 9.18 -5.46 -8.19
CA ALA A 129 8.10 -4.53 -8.49
C ALA A 129 8.56 -3.06 -8.34
N TYR A 130 9.32 -2.75 -7.29
CA TYR A 130 9.89 -1.43 -7.07
C TYR A 130 10.87 -1.03 -8.18
N ASP A 131 11.72 -1.93 -8.63
CA ASP A 131 12.70 -1.66 -9.69
C ASP A 131 12.06 -1.55 -11.08
N ARG A 132 10.94 -2.23 -11.30
CA ARG A 132 10.20 -2.22 -12.57
C ARG A 132 9.57 -0.87 -12.88
N ILE A 133 9.12 -0.12 -11.88
CA ILE A 133 8.46 1.17 -12.06
C ILE A 133 9.50 2.30 -11.90
N ALA A 134 9.78 3.00 -12.98
CA ALA A 134 10.69 4.14 -13.00
C ALA A 134 10.11 5.29 -12.16
N ARG A 135 10.89 5.77 -11.22
CA ARG A 135 10.54 6.92 -10.38
C ARG A 135 11.08 8.20 -11.04
N PRO A 136 10.21 9.14 -11.44
CA PRO A 136 10.63 10.33 -12.21
C PRO A 136 11.72 11.11 -11.50
N PRO A 137 12.89 11.35 -12.14
CA PRO A 137 14.01 12.00 -11.48
C PRO A 137 13.78 13.49 -11.25
N VAL A 138 12.77 14.09 -11.87
CA VAL A 138 12.45 15.52 -11.72
C VAL A 138 12.16 15.88 -10.26
N PHE A 139 11.55 14.99 -9.49
CA PHE A 139 11.21 15.24 -8.09
C PHE A 139 12.44 15.31 -7.17
N ARG A 140 13.56 14.70 -7.57
CA ARG A 140 14.82 14.79 -6.83
C ARG A 140 15.55 16.12 -7.01
N LYS A 141 15.10 16.94 -7.96
CA LYS A 141 15.71 18.25 -8.28
C LYS A 141 15.04 19.43 -7.56
N LEU A 142 14.03 19.14 -6.73
CA LEU A 142 13.36 20.19 -5.96
C LEU A 142 14.30 20.70 -4.86
N ASP A 143 14.47 22.02 -4.81
CA ASP A 143 15.27 22.74 -3.81
C ASP A 143 14.42 23.34 -2.68
N LYS A 144 13.12 23.37 -2.86
CA LYS A 144 12.14 23.91 -1.91
C LYS A 144 10.80 23.20 -2.05
N ALA A 145 9.99 23.31 -1.01
CA ALA A 145 8.60 22.84 -1.04
C ALA A 145 7.81 23.57 -2.13
N VAL A 146 7.03 22.81 -2.87
CA VAL A 146 6.14 23.32 -3.92
C VAL A 146 4.71 22.88 -3.63
N LYS A 147 3.74 23.63 -4.17
CA LYS A 147 2.34 23.19 -4.26
C LYS A 147 2.02 22.85 -5.70
N LEU A 148 1.45 21.68 -5.91
CA LEU A 148 1.12 21.22 -7.25
C LEU A 148 -0.14 20.32 -7.22
N PRO A 149 -0.88 20.25 -8.33
CA PRO A 149 -1.94 19.25 -8.49
C PRO A 149 -1.35 17.83 -8.51
N ALA A 150 -2.05 16.87 -7.92
CA ALA A 150 -1.62 15.47 -7.92
C ALA A 150 -1.41 14.91 -9.33
N ARG A 151 -2.19 15.40 -10.32
CA ARG A 151 -2.04 15.04 -11.72
C ARG A 151 -0.63 15.29 -12.26
N VAL A 152 0.08 16.33 -11.80
CA VAL A 152 1.47 16.59 -12.23
C VAL A 152 2.40 15.45 -11.83
N VAL A 153 2.15 14.82 -10.68
CA VAL A 153 2.90 13.63 -10.25
C VAL A 153 2.52 12.43 -11.11
N GLU A 154 1.23 12.23 -11.37
CA GLU A 154 0.74 11.15 -12.21
C GLU A 154 1.29 11.25 -13.63
N ASP A 155 1.16 12.41 -14.30
CA ASP A 155 1.70 12.67 -15.63
C ASP A 155 3.20 12.35 -15.70
N ALA A 156 3.98 12.76 -14.68
CA ALA A 156 5.41 12.46 -14.63
C ALA A 156 5.72 10.95 -14.51
N PHE A 157 4.90 10.18 -13.79
CA PHE A 157 5.04 8.72 -13.73
C PHE A 157 4.64 8.06 -15.06
N LEU A 158 3.58 8.52 -15.71
CA LEU A 158 3.16 8.04 -17.03
C LEU A 158 4.26 8.28 -18.08
N ASP A 159 4.83 9.48 -18.11
CA ASP A 159 5.93 9.83 -19.01
C ASP A 159 7.19 8.97 -18.78
N ALA A 160 7.49 8.63 -17.52
CA ALA A 160 8.66 7.85 -17.18
C ALA A 160 8.49 6.34 -17.40
N ASN A 161 7.26 5.85 -17.61
CA ASN A 161 6.93 4.44 -17.71
C ASN A 161 6.08 4.15 -18.95
N PRO A 162 6.68 4.05 -20.15
CA PRO A 162 5.95 3.69 -21.37
C PRO A 162 5.16 2.37 -21.19
N GLY A 163 3.87 2.39 -21.49
CA GLY A 163 2.95 1.26 -21.28
C GLY A 163 2.18 1.28 -19.97
N LEU A 164 2.41 2.28 -19.11
CA LEU A 164 1.54 2.59 -17.98
C LEU A 164 0.44 3.53 -18.46
N GLU A 165 -0.83 3.15 -18.25
CA GLU A 165 -2.01 3.92 -18.64
C GLU A 165 -2.66 4.56 -17.40
N PRO A 166 -3.48 5.64 -17.56
CA PRO A 166 -4.08 6.35 -16.42
C PRO A 166 -4.98 5.47 -15.52
N ASP A 167 -5.57 4.41 -16.04
CA ASP A 167 -6.38 3.48 -15.25
C ASP A 167 -5.55 2.43 -14.47
N MET A 168 -4.23 2.43 -14.64
CA MET A 168 -3.28 1.53 -13.96
C MET A 168 -2.55 2.20 -12.80
N ILE A 169 -2.77 3.51 -12.58
CA ILE A 169 -2.08 4.32 -11.58
C ILE A 169 -3.07 5.22 -10.85
N THR A 170 -2.78 5.57 -9.61
CA THR A 170 -3.51 6.60 -8.86
C THR A 170 -2.56 7.34 -7.93
N VAL A 171 -2.74 8.65 -7.78
CA VAL A 171 -1.99 9.50 -6.85
C VAL A 171 -2.89 9.93 -5.72
N THR A 172 -2.54 9.58 -4.49
CA THR A 172 -3.32 9.92 -3.31
C THR A 172 -2.76 11.12 -2.55
N CYS A 173 -3.65 11.82 -1.84
CA CYS A 173 -3.28 12.91 -0.95
C CYS A 173 -3.82 12.68 0.46
N LYS A 174 -3.12 13.24 1.45
CA LYS A 174 -3.55 13.24 2.84
C LYS A 174 -3.12 14.53 3.53
N HIS A 175 -4.08 15.17 4.19
CA HIS A 175 -3.84 16.42 4.94
C HIS A 175 -3.14 17.52 4.12
N GLY A 176 -3.47 17.64 2.83
CA GLY A 176 -2.90 18.65 1.93
C GLY A 176 -1.52 18.32 1.36
N TYR A 177 -1.05 17.09 1.54
CA TYR A 177 0.20 16.59 0.96
C TYR A 177 -0.05 15.50 -0.08
N ILE A 178 0.76 15.42 -1.13
CA ILE A 178 0.88 14.20 -1.93
C ILE A 178 1.37 13.08 -1.01
N GLU A 179 0.66 11.96 -0.98
CA GLU A 179 0.98 10.86 -0.06
C GLU A 179 1.64 9.69 -0.78
N GLU A 180 0.94 9.10 -1.75
CA GLU A 180 1.38 7.89 -2.44
C GLU A 180 1.07 7.93 -3.92
N VAL A 181 1.92 7.26 -4.67
CA VAL A 181 1.63 6.76 -6.01
C VAL A 181 1.39 5.27 -5.90
N ARG A 182 0.26 4.79 -6.42
CA ARG A 182 -0.09 3.38 -6.45
C ARG A 182 -0.19 2.92 -7.88
N VAL A 183 0.50 1.83 -8.22
CA VAL A 183 0.48 1.20 -9.54
C VAL A 183 -0.06 -0.21 -9.40
N CYS A 184 -1.03 -0.56 -10.24
CA CYS A 184 -1.60 -1.90 -10.27
C CYS A 184 -0.80 -2.80 -11.20
N LEU A 185 -0.41 -3.96 -10.69
CA LEU A 185 0.46 -4.91 -11.36
C LEU A 185 -0.18 -6.30 -11.33
N SER A 186 -0.12 -7.03 -12.43
CA SER A 186 -0.47 -8.44 -12.45
C SER A 186 0.37 -9.25 -11.47
N ARG A 187 0.09 -10.52 -11.31
CA ARG A 187 0.92 -11.42 -10.47
C ARG A 187 2.34 -11.59 -11.04
N ASP A 188 2.52 -11.32 -12.33
CA ASP A 188 3.81 -11.34 -13.04
C ASP A 188 4.46 -9.94 -13.12
N LEU A 189 3.89 -8.97 -12.40
CA LEU A 189 4.33 -7.58 -12.29
C LEU A 189 4.15 -6.74 -13.57
N ASP A 190 3.34 -7.15 -14.53
CA ASP A 190 2.97 -6.30 -15.67
C ASP A 190 1.88 -5.31 -15.25
N PRO A 191 1.92 -4.04 -15.72
CA PRO A 191 0.87 -3.07 -15.45
C PRO A 191 -0.50 -3.58 -15.92
N VAL A 192 -1.52 -3.41 -15.06
CA VAL A 192 -2.91 -3.79 -15.33
C VAL A 192 -3.87 -2.73 -14.80
N PRO A 193 -5.09 -2.62 -15.36
CA PRO A 193 -6.11 -1.70 -14.83
C PRO A 193 -6.38 -1.97 -13.34
N CYS A 194 -6.48 -0.90 -12.57
CA CYS A 194 -6.79 -0.96 -11.14
C CYS A 194 -8.28 -1.26 -10.89
N GLY A 195 -8.57 -1.93 -9.79
CA GLY A 195 -9.94 -2.00 -9.28
C GLY A 195 -10.48 -0.62 -8.90
N ARG A 196 -11.80 -0.44 -8.98
CA ARG A 196 -12.46 0.85 -8.69
C ARG A 196 -12.24 1.36 -7.27
N ASP A 197 -11.95 0.50 -6.33
CA ASP A 197 -11.68 0.82 -4.94
C ASP A 197 -10.23 1.25 -4.69
N VAL A 198 -9.33 0.98 -5.65
CA VAL A 198 -7.93 1.43 -5.62
C VAL A 198 -7.78 2.81 -6.23
N ILE A 199 -8.46 3.08 -7.36
CA ILE A 199 -8.45 4.40 -8.01
C ILE A 199 -9.11 5.43 -7.08
N ARG A 200 -8.30 6.29 -6.50
CA ARG A 200 -8.70 7.35 -5.56
C ARG A 200 -7.85 8.58 -5.80
N ASP A 201 -7.95 9.13 -7.01
CA ASP A 201 -7.14 10.26 -7.38
C ASP A 201 -7.42 11.46 -6.49
N CYS A 202 -6.33 12.06 -6.04
CA CYS A 202 -6.39 13.32 -5.32
C CYS A 202 -6.86 14.44 -6.26
N THR A 203 -7.98 15.05 -5.94
CA THR A 203 -8.56 16.15 -6.71
C THR A 203 -8.06 17.53 -6.27
N ALA A 204 -7.17 17.60 -5.26
CA ALA A 204 -6.60 18.86 -4.80
C ALA A 204 -5.66 19.47 -5.86
N SER A 205 -5.80 20.77 -6.08
CA SER A 205 -5.02 21.53 -7.06
C SER A 205 -3.69 22.05 -6.50
N ASP A 206 -3.47 21.99 -5.19
CA ASP A 206 -2.39 22.66 -4.46
C ASP A 206 -1.79 21.83 -3.33
N SER A 207 -1.64 20.52 -3.54
CA SER A 207 -1.03 19.64 -2.55
C SER A 207 0.46 19.91 -2.38
N LEU A 208 0.92 19.94 -1.14
CA LEU A 208 2.33 20.12 -0.80
C LEU A 208 3.17 18.92 -1.26
N PHE A 209 4.37 19.26 -1.73
CA PHE A 209 5.39 18.32 -2.14
C PHE A 209 6.75 18.86 -1.71
N ASP A 210 7.29 18.27 -0.64
CA ASP A 210 8.53 18.72 -0.01
C ASP A 210 9.77 18.21 -0.76
N PRO A 211 10.90 18.94 -0.76
CA PRO A 211 12.15 18.47 -1.32
C PRO A 211 12.74 17.31 -0.51
N ILE A 212 13.61 16.53 -1.12
CA ILE A 212 14.46 15.57 -0.42
C ILE A 212 15.40 16.35 0.52
N ARG A 213 15.68 15.78 1.66
CA ARG A 213 16.48 16.40 2.74
C ARG A 213 17.96 16.13 2.61
#